data_bc1340f12d32c47f98e336d1e74cd397
#
_entry.id   bc1340f12d32c47f98e336d1e74cd397
#
_cell.length_a   1.000
_cell.length_b   1.000
_cell.length_c   1.000
_cell.angle_alpha   90.00
_cell.angle_beta   90.00
_cell.angle_gamma   90.00
#
_symmetry.space_group_name_H-M   'P 1'
#
loop_
_entity.id
_entity.type
_entity.pdbx_description
1 polymer ?
#
loop_
_entity_poly.entity_id
_entity_poly.type
_entity_poly.pdbx_seq_one_letter_code
_entity_poly.pdbx_strand_id
1 'polypeptide(L)'
;MSGGVYGGEELCALVFDVGHNSFRAGFAGEDCPKTDVPSLIGYIEEAIDSKTEQTDINANNVGSQQSQRRYIFDTPGIKSPRSNMELLTFLKDGMIDNWDLMEKMLDHIYAKHLNLESAHHPVLFSEAPWNSRSKREKLCELMFEKYNIPAFFLIKNAVLSAFANGRATGVVLDSGQNQTSAVPVHDGFVIQQAIVQSPLAGDFITNQCRQYFEEKNIKLVPYYMIASKEQVKESEPARWKERSNIPDNLTSSWKNYMVKEMLQDFKAAALQVGDSAFNKEIAESMPSIHYEFPNGYNMDLTSDRFLIPEALFDTSQIKGFNSTVMGMSQIVTASIGLCDVEIRTSLPGSVIVTGGNTLINGFTERLNRDLTTKTPASMRYKLIIPNSSIERRYSPWIGGSILASLV
;
A
#
# COMPACT_ATOMS: atom_id res chain seq x y z
N MET A 1 50.59 -22.08 -10.46
CA MET A 1 49.27 -22.62 -10.82
C MET A 1 48.27 -21.57 -10.41
N SER A 2 47.83 -20.80 -11.37
CA SER A 2 46.84 -19.73 -11.17
C SER A 2 45.44 -20.35 -11.16
N GLY A 3 44.82 -20.37 -9.98
CA GLY A 3 43.40 -20.70 -9.86
C GLY A 3 42.59 -19.59 -10.50
N GLY A 4 42.00 -19.89 -11.66
CA GLY A 4 41.03 -19.02 -12.28
C GLY A 4 39.78 -18.92 -11.36
N VAL A 5 39.51 -17.74 -10.87
CA VAL A 5 38.20 -17.40 -10.28
C VAL A 5 37.20 -17.39 -11.44
N TYR A 6 36.43 -18.46 -11.59
CA TYR A 6 35.24 -18.43 -12.41
C TYR A 6 34.23 -17.56 -11.66
N GLY A 7 34.21 -16.26 -11.96
CA GLY A 7 33.10 -15.40 -11.67
C GLY A 7 31.96 -15.75 -12.64
N GLY A 8 31.19 -16.79 -12.35
CA GLY A 8 29.87 -16.91 -12.91
C GLY A 8 29.09 -15.74 -12.38
N GLU A 9 28.49 -14.91 -13.23
CA GLU A 9 27.44 -13.99 -12.82
C GLU A 9 26.38 -14.88 -12.16
N GLU A 10 26.30 -14.83 -10.82
CA GLU A 10 25.23 -15.49 -10.11
C GLU A 10 23.92 -14.87 -10.62
N LEU A 11 23.16 -15.66 -11.36
CA LEU A 11 21.85 -15.27 -11.88
C LEU A 11 20.89 -15.12 -10.70
N CYS A 12 20.92 -13.97 -10.07
CA CYS A 12 20.02 -13.67 -8.94
C CYS A 12 18.57 -13.65 -9.42
N ALA A 13 17.69 -14.31 -8.69
CA ALA A 13 16.26 -14.22 -8.93
C ALA A 13 15.75 -12.80 -8.62
N LEU A 14 14.71 -12.37 -9.34
CA LEU A 14 14.00 -11.13 -9.06
C LEU A 14 12.79 -11.39 -8.17
N VAL A 15 12.52 -10.46 -7.27
CA VAL A 15 11.36 -10.50 -6.37
C VAL A 15 10.48 -9.31 -6.65
N PHE A 16 9.21 -9.57 -6.99
CA PHE A 16 8.18 -8.58 -7.21
C PHE A 16 7.10 -8.70 -6.15
N ASP A 17 6.80 -7.58 -5.47
CA ASP A 17 5.70 -7.47 -4.52
C ASP A 17 4.79 -6.31 -4.90
N VAL A 18 3.56 -6.63 -5.27
CA VAL A 18 2.58 -5.66 -5.78
C VAL A 18 1.54 -5.36 -4.72
N GLY A 19 1.73 -4.25 -4.03
CA GLY A 19 0.75 -3.70 -3.09
C GLY A 19 -0.10 -2.59 -3.70
N HIS A 20 -1.21 -2.26 -3.07
CA HIS A 20 -2.10 -1.19 -3.54
C HIS A 20 -1.45 0.19 -3.50
N ASN A 21 -0.58 0.44 -2.52
CA ASN A 21 0.14 1.70 -2.40
C ASN A 21 1.35 1.77 -3.33
N SER A 22 2.12 0.70 -3.37
CA SER A 22 3.37 0.68 -4.12
C SER A 22 3.72 -0.71 -4.65
N PHE A 23 4.46 -0.70 -5.74
CA PHE A 23 5.07 -1.86 -6.37
C PHE A 23 6.56 -1.90 -6.04
N ARG A 24 7.01 -2.99 -5.45
CA ARG A 24 8.38 -3.22 -5.02
C ARG A 24 9.04 -4.28 -5.88
N ALA A 25 10.26 -3.99 -6.31
CA ALA A 25 11.07 -4.91 -7.09
C ALA A 25 12.54 -4.84 -6.67
N GLY A 26 13.23 -5.97 -6.72
CA GLY A 26 14.66 -6.07 -6.38
C GLY A 26 15.18 -7.48 -6.52
N PHE A 27 16.40 -7.71 -6.09
CA PHE A 27 17.08 -8.99 -6.20
C PHE A 27 16.90 -9.85 -4.94
N ALA A 28 16.81 -11.15 -5.15
CA ALA A 28 16.81 -12.11 -4.05
C ALA A 28 18.12 -12.02 -3.25
N GLY A 29 18.01 -12.22 -1.92
CA GLY A 29 19.14 -12.10 -1.00
C GLY A 29 19.43 -10.68 -0.50
N GLU A 30 18.78 -9.65 -1.05
CA GLU A 30 18.89 -8.28 -0.54
C GLU A 30 17.90 -8.04 0.63
N ASP A 31 18.29 -7.13 1.55
CA ASP A 31 17.49 -6.78 2.74
C ASP A 31 16.33 -5.82 2.44
N CYS A 32 16.39 -5.11 1.32
CA CYS A 32 15.36 -4.16 0.89
C CYS A 32 15.20 -4.15 -0.63
N PRO A 33 14.01 -3.81 -1.16
CA PRO A 33 13.77 -3.72 -2.59
C PRO A 33 14.64 -2.63 -3.22
N LYS A 34 15.13 -2.88 -4.43
CA LYS A 34 15.88 -1.89 -5.22
C LYS A 34 15.00 -0.72 -5.64
N THR A 35 13.70 -0.95 -5.81
CA THR A 35 12.71 0.07 -6.14
C THR A 35 11.41 -0.13 -5.37
N ASP A 36 10.80 1.00 -4.98
CA ASP A 36 9.46 1.10 -4.36
C ASP A 36 8.73 2.27 -5.05
N VAL A 37 7.95 1.95 -6.08
CA VAL A 37 7.25 2.92 -6.91
C VAL A 37 5.76 2.91 -6.64
N PRO A 38 5.03 4.04 -6.79
CA PRO A 38 3.57 4.05 -6.65
C PRO A 38 2.89 3.05 -7.59
N SER A 39 1.92 2.30 -7.10
CA SER A 39 1.06 1.42 -7.93
C SER A 39 0.01 2.22 -8.69
N LEU A 40 0.42 3.38 -9.19
CA LEU A 40 -0.34 4.33 -9.97
C LEU A 40 0.45 4.73 -11.20
N ILE A 41 -0.24 5.00 -12.28
CA ILE A 41 0.33 5.46 -13.54
C ILE A 41 -0.37 6.75 -13.93
N GLY A 42 0.40 7.80 -14.19
CA GLY A 42 -0.10 9.01 -14.81
C GLY A 42 -0.35 8.79 -16.29
N TYR A 43 -1.47 9.27 -16.79
CA TYR A 43 -1.91 9.08 -18.16
C TYR A 43 -2.35 10.43 -18.76
N ILE A 44 -1.81 10.77 -19.93
CA ILE A 44 -2.17 11.97 -20.69
C ILE A 44 -2.50 11.53 -22.11
N GLU A 45 -3.65 11.96 -22.65
CA GLU A 45 -3.94 11.88 -24.07
C GLU A 45 -3.39 13.12 -24.78
N GLU A 46 -2.40 12.93 -25.63
CA GLU A 46 -1.86 13.96 -26.50
C GLU A 46 -2.50 13.84 -27.87
N ALA A 47 -3.16 14.92 -28.35
CA ALA A 47 -3.62 14.97 -29.74
C ALA A 47 -2.39 14.99 -30.64
N ILE A 48 -2.33 14.13 -31.65
CA ILE A 48 -1.27 14.18 -32.66
C ILE A 48 -1.53 15.37 -33.54
N ASP A 49 -0.73 16.44 -33.38
CA ASP A 49 -0.67 17.52 -34.35
C ASP A 49 -0.14 16.98 -35.67
N SER A 50 -1.03 16.85 -36.66
CA SER A 50 -0.75 16.37 -38.02
C SER A 50 0.08 17.39 -38.84
N LYS A 51 1.14 17.95 -38.25
CA LYS A 51 2.03 18.95 -38.90
C LYS A 51 3.42 18.46 -39.28
N THR A 52 3.67 17.17 -39.30
CA THR A 52 4.96 16.65 -39.81
C THR A 52 4.71 15.39 -40.64
N GLU A 53 4.62 15.59 -41.91
CA GLU A 53 4.95 14.79 -43.07
C GLU A 53 3.89 14.96 -44.18
N GLN A 54 4.12 15.99 -45.01
CA GLN A 54 3.58 16.03 -46.34
C GLN A 54 4.44 15.10 -47.21
N THR A 55 3.95 13.93 -47.52
CA THR A 55 4.14 13.29 -48.84
C THR A 55 3.16 12.13 -48.97
N ASP A 56 2.35 12.26 -49.99
CA ASP A 56 1.52 11.32 -50.73
C ASP A 56 0.01 11.46 -50.59
N ILE A 57 -0.50 12.02 -51.68
CA ILE A 57 -1.90 12.20 -52.06
C ILE A 57 -2.46 10.81 -52.41
N ASN A 58 -3.48 10.40 -51.70
CA ASN A 58 -4.65 9.61 -52.10
C ASN A 58 -5.07 8.59 -51.01
N ALA A 59 -6.09 8.96 -50.24
CA ALA A 59 -7.14 8.02 -49.84
C ALA A 59 -8.17 8.73 -48.97
N ASN A 60 -9.39 8.72 -49.40
CA ASN A 60 -10.57 9.05 -48.61
C ASN A 60 -10.66 8.11 -47.41
N ASN A 61 -10.29 8.59 -46.24
CA ASN A 61 -10.68 7.98 -44.96
C ASN A 61 -10.97 9.07 -43.96
N VAL A 62 -12.18 9.03 -43.45
CA VAL A 62 -12.68 9.86 -42.35
C VAL A 62 -11.70 9.71 -41.18
N GLY A 63 -11.01 10.80 -40.86
CA GLY A 63 -9.93 10.82 -39.87
C GLY A 63 -10.42 10.49 -38.46
N SER A 64 -10.12 9.31 -38.01
CA SER A 64 -9.99 9.03 -36.59
C SER A 64 -8.73 9.77 -36.10
N GLN A 65 -8.88 10.81 -35.30
CA GLN A 65 -7.77 11.45 -34.61
C GLN A 65 -7.05 10.38 -33.79
N GLN A 66 -5.88 9.94 -34.24
CA GLN A 66 -5.03 9.07 -33.43
C GLN A 66 -4.48 9.91 -32.27
N SER A 67 -4.99 9.66 -31.07
CA SER A 67 -4.39 10.22 -29.84
C SER A 67 -3.23 9.33 -29.43
N GLN A 68 -2.07 9.92 -29.21
CA GLN A 68 -0.93 9.24 -28.62
C GLN A 68 -1.06 9.27 -27.11
N ARG A 69 -0.95 8.10 -26.45
CA ARG A 69 -1.02 7.95 -25.01
C ARG A 69 0.37 8.07 -24.40
N ARG A 70 0.54 9.03 -23.49
CA ARG A 70 1.76 9.21 -22.73
C ARG A 70 1.56 8.71 -21.31
N TYR A 71 2.43 7.81 -20.85
CA TYR A 71 2.43 7.28 -19.51
C TYR A 71 3.50 7.94 -18.66
N ILE A 72 3.20 8.21 -17.40
CA ILE A 72 4.07 8.87 -16.43
C ILE A 72 4.17 7.98 -15.20
N PHE A 73 5.38 7.68 -14.81
CA PHE A 73 5.70 6.78 -13.72
C PHE A 73 6.48 7.52 -12.64
N ASP A 74 6.71 6.82 -11.53
CA ASP A 74 7.50 7.24 -10.39
C ASP A 74 6.93 8.45 -9.62
N THR A 75 7.29 8.51 -8.35
CA THR A 75 6.82 9.57 -7.44
C THR A 75 7.09 10.99 -7.97
N PRO A 76 8.29 11.33 -8.49
CA PRO A 76 8.54 12.68 -9.00
C PRO A 76 7.67 13.04 -10.22
N GLY A 77 7.45 12.08 -11.12
CA GLY A 77 6.62 12.26 -12.30
C GLY A 77 5.15 12.47 -11.94
N ILE A 78 4.63 11.61 -11.06
CA ILE A 78 3.23 11.62 -10.60
C ILE A 78 2.92 12.87 -9.76
N LYS A 79 3.84 13.30 -8.88
CA LYS A 79 3.63 14.47 -8.02
C LYS A 79 3.80 15.81 -8.75
N SER A 80 4.38 15.81 -9.95
CA SER A 80 4.51 17.03 -10.77
C SER A 80 3.16 17.37 -11.42
N PRO A 81 2.62 18.61 -11.21
CA PRO A 81 1.35 19.01 -11.80
C PRO A 81 1.45 19.10 -13.33
N ARG A 82 0.53 18.45 -14.04
CA ARG A 82 0.44 18.45 -15.51
C ARG A 82 -1.02 18.56 -15.93
N SER A 83 -1.26 19.36 -16.98
CA SER A 83 -2.61 19.48 -17.56
C SER A 83 -3.11 18.13 -18.03
N ASN A 84 -4.37 17.85 -17.76
CA ASN A 84 -5.11 16.65 -18.21
C ASN A 84 -4.48 15.30 -17.79
N MET A 85 -3.62 15.28 -16.77
CA MET A 85 -3.05 14.04 -16.28
C MET A 85 -4.04 13.31 -15.36
N GLU A 86 -4.54 12.16 -15.82
CA GLU A 86 -5.32 11.23 -15.00
C GLU A 86 -4.39 10.24 -14.28
N LEU A 87 -4.74 9.88 -13.05
CA LEU A 87 -4.06 8.81 -12.32
C LEU A 87 -4.89 7.54 -12.32
N LEU A 88 -4.29 6.48 -12.82
CA LEU A 88 -4.90 5.18 -12.97
C LEU A 88 -4.16 4.13 -12.15
N THR A 89 -4.91 3.19 -11.56
CA THR A 89 -4.35 1.99 -10.93
C THR A 89 -4.61 0.78 -11.80
N PHE A 90 -3.69 -0.17 -11.76
CA PHE A 90 -3.87 -1.48 -12.41
C PHE A 90 -4.42 -2.53 -11.43
N LEU A 91 -4.67 -2.16 -10.18
CA LEU A 91 -5.15 -3.07 -9.13
C LEU A 91 -6.62 -2.81 -8.79
N LYS A 92 -7.34 -3.91 -8.53
CA LYS A 92 -8.67 -3.91 -7.92
C LYS A 92 -8.73 -5.01 -6.87
N ASP A 93 -9.19 -4.67 -5.66
CA ASP A 93 -9.31 -5.61 -4.53
C ASP A 93 -8.02 -6.39 -4.23
N GLY A 94 -6.85 -5.72 -4.36
CA GLY A 94 -5.53 -6.31 -4.15
C GLY A 94 -5.04 -7.23 -5.28
N MET A 95 -5.77 -7.34 -6.38
CA MET A 95 -5.43 -8.19 -7.53
C MET A 95 -5.22 -7.34 -8.78
N ILE A 96 -4.40 -7.83 -9.71
CA ILE A 96 -4.24 -7.20 -11.03
C ILE A 96 -5.57 -7.29 -11.79
N ASP A 97 -6.03 -6.15 -12.30
CA ASP A 97 -7.28 -6.02 -13.05
C ASP A 97 -7.05 -5.41 -14.43
N ASN A 98 -6.28 -4.32 -14.50
CA ASN A 98 -5.89 -3.71 -15.77
C ASN A 98 -4.51 -4.23 -16.21
N TRP A 99 -4.51 -5.19 -17.12
CA TRP A 99 -3.31 -5.87 -17.60
C TRP A 99 -2.43 -4.99 -18.48
N ASP A 100 -3.02 -4.11 -19.27
CA ASP A 100 -2.28 -3.19 -20.16
C ASP A 100 -1.44 -2.21 -19.31
N LEU A 101 -2.01 -1.68 -18.23
CA LEU A 101 -1.29 -0.81 -17.30
C LEU A 101 -0.23 -1.58 -16.49
N MET A 102 -0.54 -2.83 -16.09
CA MET A 102 0.42 -3.69 -15.42
C MET A 102 1.65 -3.96 -16.29
N GLU A 103 1.42 -4.24 -17.57
CA GLU A 103 2.46 -4.45 -18.57
C GLU A 103 3.35 -3.21 -18.72
N LYS A 104 2.75 -2.02 -18.82
CA LYS A 104 3.50 -0.75 -18.86
C LYS A 104 4.33 -0.51 -17.60
N MET A 105 3.81 -0.87 -16.44
CA MET A 105 4.55 -0.77 -15.19
C MET A 105 5.74 -1.74 -15.15
N LEU A 106 5.57 -2.99 -15.58
CA LEU A 106 6.66 -3.96 -15.67
C LEU A 106 7.72 -3.51 -16.67
N ASP A 107 7.34 -3.05 -17.87
CA ASP A 107 8.25 -2.51 -18.87
C ASP A 107 9.10 -1.37 -18.27
N HIS A 108 8.46 -0.47 -17.52
CA HIS A 108 9.14 0.63 -16.84
C HIS A 108 10.12 0.15 -15.77
N ILE A 109 9.71 -0.79 -14.91
CA ILE A 109 10.54 -1.34 -13.84
C ILE A 109 11.76 -2.06 -14.42
N TYR A 110 11.59 -2.92 -15.42
CA TYR A 110 12.71 -3.60 -16.06
C TYR A 110 13.68 -2.63 -16.72
N ALA A 111 13.17 -1.66 -17.49
CA ALA A 111 14.00 -0.75 -18.28
C ALA A 111 14.69 0.34 -17.44
N LYS A 112 14.03 0.87 -16.40
CA LYS A 112 14.50 2.06 -15.67
C LYS A 112 15.06 1.78 -14.28
N HIS A 113 14.46 0.84 -13.56
CA HIS A 113 14.84 0.57 -12.18
C HIS A 113 15.81 -0.61 -12.06
N LEU A 114 15.51 -1.71 -12.72
CA LEU A 114 16.35 -2.89 -12.70
C LEU A 114 17.49 -2.78 -13.72
N ASN A 115 17.20 -2.22 -14.89
CA ASN A 115 18.11 -2.05 -16.03
C ASN A 115 18.78 -3.38 -16.44
N LEU A 116 17.93 -4.39 -16.70
CA LEU A 116 18.34 -5.74 -17.05
C LEU A 116 17.38 -6.38 -18.06
N GLU A 117 17.83 -7.47 -18.68
CA GLU A 117 17.02 -8.30 -19.56
C GLU A 117 16.30 -9.38 -18.77
N SER A 118 14.96 -9.40 -18.85
CA SER A 118 14.12 -10.33 -18.11
C SER A 118 14.40 -11.81 -18.38
N ALA A 119 14.84 -12.13 -19.61
CA ALA A 119 15.12 -13.49 -20.05
C ALA A 119 16.23 -14.22 -19.27
N HIS A 120 17.02 -13.50 -18.50
CA HIS A 120 18.13 -14.09 -17.74
C HIS A 120 17.82 -14.31 -16.27
N HIS A 121 16.68 -13.81 -15.76
CA HIS A 121 16.39 -13.81 -14.33
C HIS A 121 15.12 -14.59 -13.99
N PRO A 122 15.20 -15.61 -13.14
CA PRO A 122 14.00 -16.21 -12.52
C PRO A 122 13.21 -15.16 -11.74
N VAL A 123 11.90 -15.33 -11.64
CA VAL A 123 11.04 -14.36 -10.97
C VAL A 123 10.19 -15.03 -9.90
N LEU A 124 10.25 -14.50 -8.68
CA LEU A 124 9.28 -14.74 -7.62
C LEU A 124 8.33 -13.54 -7.55
N PHE A 125 7.03 -13.82 -7.59
CA PHE A 125 6.00 -12.79 -7.58
C PHE A 125 5.03 -13.00 -6.42
N SER A 126 4.78 -11.96 -5.62
CA SER A 126 3.80 -12.02 -4.54
C SER A 126 2.38 -11.84 -5.08
N GLU A 127 1.42 -12.53 -4.50
CA GLU A 127 0.01 -12.40 -4.86
C GLU A 127 -0.89 -12.31 -3.63
N ALA A 128 -2.07 -11.70 -3.80
CA ALA A 128 -3.09 -11.69 -2.78
C ALA A 128 -3.56 -13.12 -2.47
N PRO A 129 -3.84 -13.47 -1.19
CA PRO A 129 -4.26 -14.82 -0.81
C PRO A 129 -5.55 -15.29 -1.50
N TRP A 130 -6.43 -14.37 -1.88
CA TRP A 130 -7.70 -14.62 -2.59
C TRP A 130 -7.61 -14.47 -4.11
N ASN A 131 -6.39 -14.40 -4.67
CA ASN A 131 -6.23 -14.24 -6.12
C ASN A 131 -6.87 -15.41 -6.88
N SER A 132 -7.57 -15.07 -7.98
CA SER A 132 -8.30 -16.06 -8.78
C SER A 132 -7.36 -16.86 -9.69
N ARG A 133 -7.78 -18.08 -10.01
CA ARG A 133 -7.04 -18.98 -10.92
C ARG A 133 -6.79 -18.32 -12.29
N SER A 134 -7.81 -17.68 -12.87
CA SER A 134 -7.70 -17.04 -14.18
C SER A 134 -6.69 -15.90 -14.20
N LYS A 135 -6.62 -15.08 -13.12
CA LYS A 135 -5.62 -14.00 -13.00
C LYS A 135 -4.20 -14.56 -12.81
N ARG A 136 -4.06 -15.69 -12.12
CA ARG A 136 -2.77 -16.38 -11.97
C ARG A 136 -2.27 -16.94 -13.28
N GLU A 137 -3.14 -17.60 -14.05
CA GLU A 137 -2.83 -18.12 -15.40
C GLU A 137 -2.40 -16.99 -16.33
N LYS A 138 -3.12 -15.85 -16.32
CA LYS A 138 -2.79 -14.70 -17.15
C LYS A 138 -1.45 -14.05 -16.77
N LEU A 139 -1.12 -14.00 -15.46
CA LEU A 139 0.18 -13.51 -15.05
C LEU A 139 1.32 -14.45 -15.47
N CYS A 140 1.12 -15.77 -15.36
CA CYS A 140 2.08 -16.76 -15.85
C CYS A 140 2.31 -16.62 -17.36
N GLU A 141 1.23 -16.50 -18.15
CA GLU A 141 1.28 -16.27 -19.58
C GLU A 141 2.09 -15.00 -19.90
N LEU A 142 1.78 -13.88 -19.26
CA LEU A 142 2.49 -12.61 -19.44
C LEU A 142 3.99 -12.75 -19.17
N MET A 143 4.37 -13.40 -18.06
CA MET A 143 5.76 -13.53 -17.66
C MET A 143 6.55 -14.46 -18.60
N PHE A 144 5.97 -15.55 -19.06
CA PHE A 144 6.67 -16.45 -19.96
C PHE A 144 6.64 -15.99 -21.42
N GLU A 145 5.48 -15.55 -21.93
CA GLU A 145 5.32 -15.25 -23.36
C GLU A 145 5.90 -13.88 -23.75
N LYS A 146 5.74 -12.85 -22.90
CA LYS A 146 6.24 -11.51 -23.20
C LYS A 146 7.65 -11.28 -22.62
N TYR A 147 7.84 -11.62 -21.35
CA TYR A 147 9.12 -11.33 -20.67
C TYR A 147 10.15 -12.46 -20.81
N ASN A 148 9.77 -13.61 -21.39
CA ASN A 148 10.65 -14.77 -21.62
C ASN A 148 11.46 -15.21 -20.41
N ILE A 149 10.91 -15.08 -19.20
CA ILE A 149 11.64 -15.42 -17.98
C ILE A 149 11.93 -16.92 -17.92
N PRO A 150 13.10 -17.34 -17.38
CA PRO A 150 13.49 -18.75 -17.37
C PRO A 150 12.72 -19.60 -16.37
N ALA A 151 12.26 -19.00 -15.26
CA ALA A 151 11.45 -19.66 -14.25
C ALA A 151 10.54 -18.65 -13.53
N PHE A 152 9.35 -19.11 -13.11
CA PHE A 152 8.36 -18.28 -12.43
C PHE A 152 7.79 -18.98 -11.21
N PHE A 153 7.77 -18.28 -10.08
CA PHE A 153 7.14 -18.76 -8.85
C PHE A 153 6.15 -17.72 -8.31
N LEU A 154 4.91 -18.12 -8.18
CA LEU A 154 3.82 -17.27 -7.68
C LEU A 154 3.38 -17.73 -6.29
N ILE A 155 3.52 -16.88 -5.28
CA ILE A 155 3.29 -17.23 -3.88
C ILE A 155 2.43 -16.18 -3.16
N LYS A 156 1.64 -16.62 -2.19
CA LYS A 156 0.78 -15.75 -1.38
C LYS A 156 1.60 -14.82 -0.48
N ASN A 157 1.30 -13.52 -0.50
CA ASN A 157 1.99 -12.50 0.29
C ASN A 157 1.99 -12.80 1.80
N ALA A 158 0.91 -13.42 2.33
CA ALA A 158 0.84 -13.83 3.73
C ALA A 158 1.88 -14.92 4.07
N VAL A 159 2.14 -15.87 3.16
CA VAL A 159 3.19 -16.88 3.35
C VAL A 159 4.55 -16.21 3.40
N LEU A 160 4.81 -15.29 2.47
CA LEU A 160 6.06 -14.52 2.45
C LEU A 160 6.25 -13.71 3.74
N SER A 161 5.19 -13.04 4.22
CA SER A 161 5.24 -12.31 5.49
C SER A 161 5.54 -13.23 6.69
N ALA A 162 5.03 -14.46 6.68
CA ALA A 162 5.36 -15.45 7.70
C ALA A 162 6.85 -15.83 7.62
N PHE A 163 7.37 -16.12 6.44
CA PHE A 163 8.80 -16.42 6.22
C PHE A 163 9.71 -15.27 6.63
N ALA A 164 9.37 -14.03 6.31
CA ALA A 164 10.14 -12.85 6.73
C ALA A 164 10.32 -12.77 8.25
N ASN A 165 9.38 -13.35 9.00
CA ASN A 165 9.40 -13.39 10.46
C ASN A 165 9.86 -14.74 11.03
N GLY A 166 10.46 -15.61 10.21
CA GLY A 166 10.97 -16.91 10.61
C GLY A 166 9.88 -17.89 11.09
N ARG A 167 8.66 -17.79 10.49
CA ARG A 167 7.52 -18.63 10.86
C ARG A 167 6.97 -19.36 9.65
N ALA A 168 6.72 -20.66 9.82
CA ALA A 168 5.98 -21.49 8.86
C ALA A 168 4.47 -21.57 9.20
N THR A 169 4.13 -21.31 10.47
CA THR A 169 2.75 -21.38 10.98
C THR A 169 2.42 -20.16 11.82
N GLY A 170 1.24 -19.56 11.60
CA GLY A 170 0.74 -18.40 12.32
C GLY A 170 -0.44 -17.75 11.61
N VAL A 171 -0.93 -16.63 12.14
CA VAL A 171 -1.93 -15.78 11.48
C VAL A 171 -1.26 -14.48 11.08
N VAL A 172 -1.30 -14.15 9.81
CA VAL A 172 -0.77 -12.88 9.30
C VAL A 172 -1.90 -11.85 9.27
N LEU A 173 -1.78 -10.82 10.11
CA LEU A 173 -2.59 -9.61 10.04
C LEU A 173 -1.85 -8.59 9.18
N ASP A 174 -2.29 -8.42 7.96
CA ASP A 174 -1.77 -7.39 7.04
C ASP A 174 -2.77 -6.25 6.93
N SER A 175 -2.40 -5.08 7.46
CA SER A 175 -3.19 -3.86 7.33
C SER A 175 -2.50 -2.90 6.35
N GLY A 176 -2.95 -2.98 5.11
CA GLY A 176 -2.42 -2.21 4.00
C GLY A 176 -3.10 -0.85 3.80
N GLN A 177 -3.03 -0.36 2.57
CA GLN A 177 -3.65 0.89 2.18
C GLN A 177 -5.17 0.74 1.97
N ASN A 178 -5.60 -0.25 1.18
CA ASN A 178 -6.97 -0.40 0.72
C ASN A 178 -7.80 -1.35 1.60
N GLN A 179 -7.17 -2.34 2.19
CA GLN A 179 -7.84 -3.36 2.99
C GLN A 179 -6.92 -3.94 4.06
N THR A 180 -7.54 -4.56 5.05
CA THR A 180 -6.87 -5.36 6.06
C THR A 180 -7.34 -6.81 5.95
N SER A 181 -6.43 -7.75 6.10
CA SER A 181 -6.73 -9.18 6.08
C SER A 181 -6.08 -9.92 7.23
N ALA A 182 -6.78 -10.91 7.76
CA ALA A 182 -6.25 -11.92 8.65
C ALA A 182 -6.20 -13.25 7.90
N VAL A 183 -4.99 -13.77 7.68
CA VAL A 183 -4.73 -14.94 6.83
C VAL A 183 -3.97 -15.98 7.65
N PRO A 184 -4.58 -17.14 7.97
CA PRO A 184 -3.88 -18.20 8.66
C PRO A 184 -3.01 -18.97 7.68
N VAL A 185 -1.77 -19.18 8.09
CA VAL A 185 -0.75 -19.97 7.40
C VAL A 185 -0.40 -21.17 8.28
N HIS A 186 -0.36 -22.34 7.70
CA HIS A 186 0.04 -23.58 8.38
C HIS A 186 1.04 -24.34 7.51
N ASP A 187 2.23 -24.58 8.06
CA ASP A 187 3.35 -25.24 7.37
C ASP A 187 3.66 -24.64 5.98
N GLY A 188 3.57 -23.31 5.89
CA GLY A 188 3.82 -22.57 4.65
C GLY A 188 2.63 -22.53 3.67
N PHE A 189 1.45 -23.03 4.04
CA PHE A 189 0.26 -23.00 3.21
C PHE A 189 -0.85 -22.15 3.81
N VAL A 190 -1.53 -21.38 2.97
CA VAL A 190 -2.69 -20.57 3.38
C VAL A 190 -3.92 -21.46 3.55
N ILE A 191 -4.63 -21.30 4.68
CA ILE A 191 -5.93 -21.93 4.91
C ILE A 191 -7.02 -21.05 4.30
N GLN A 192 -7.37 -21.33 3.05
CA GLN A 192 -8.22 -20.47 2.20
C GLN A 192 -9.59 -20.16 2.81
N GLN A 193 -10.26 -21.16 3.41
CA GLN A 193 -11.59 -21.01 4.00
C GLN A 193 -11.60 -20.14 5.27
N ALA A 194 -10.44 -19.86 5.84
CA ALA A 194 -10.30 -19.10 7.07
C ALA A 194 -9.74 -17.68 6.85
N ILE A 195 -9.65 -17.23 5.60
CA ILE A 195 -9.27 -15.86 5.27
C ILE A 195 -10.41 -14.92 5.66
N VAL A 196 -10.10 -13.89 6.45
CA VAL A 196 -11.04 -12.82 6.81
C VAL A 196 -10.50 -11.49 6.36
N GLN A 197 -11.34 -10.71 5.70
CA GLN A 197 -11.00 -9.39 5.15
C GLN A 197 -11.85 -8.30 5.79
N SER A 198 -11.30 -7.09 5.88
CA SER A 198 -11.99 -5.90 6.36
C SER A 198 -11.59 -4.68 5.50
N PRO A 199 -12.52 -3.77 5.17
CA PRO A 199 -12.22 -2.53 4.48
C PRO A 199 -11.54 -1.48 5.38
N LEU A 200 -11.43 -1.75 6.68
CA LEU A 200 -10.78 -0.87 7.64
C LEU A 200 -9.27 -0.90 7.42
N ALA A 201 -8.74 0.09 6.72
CA ALA A 201 -7.34 0.16 6.28
C ALA A 201 -6.87 1.61 6.18
N GLY A 202 -5.71 1.83 5.56
CA GLY A 202 -5.11 3.16 5.44
C GLY A 202 -5.99 4.19 4.73
N ASP A 203 -6.68 3.80 3.65
CA ASP A 203 -7.59 4.69 2.91
C ASP A 203 -8.86 5.00 3.68
N PHE A 204 -9.36 4.05 4.45
CA PHE A 204 -10.47 4.28 5.35
C PHE A 204 -10.13 5.40 6.37
N ILE A 205 -8.97 5.31 7.04
CA ILE A 205 -8.52 6.37 7.97
C ILE A 205 -8.30 7.70 7.24
N THR A 206 -7.76 7.68 6.02
CA THR A 206 -7.61 8.91 5.21
C THR A 206 -8.96 9.59 4.96
N ASN A 207 -10.00 8.81 4.66
CA ASN A 207 -11.34 9.34 4.47
C ASN A 207 -11.95 9.87 5.78
N GLN A 208 -11.70 9.20 6.92
CA GLN A 208 -12.12 9.71 8.23
C GLN A 208 -11.44 11.06 8.55
N CYS A 209 -10.14 11.20 8.25
CA CYS A 209 -9.44 12.48 8.38
C CYS A 209 -10.06 13.56 7.49
N ARG A 210 -10.39 13.23 6.23
CA ARG A 210 -11.03 14.17 5.30
C ARG A 210 -12.38 14.66 5.84
N GLN A 211 -13.23 13.75 6.28
CA GLN A 211 -14.53 14.09 6.87
C GLN A 211 -14.39 14.96 8.12
N TYR A 212 -13.44 14.64 9.00
CA TYR A 212 -13.14 15.42 10.18
C TYR A 212 -12.76 16.88 9.85
N PHE A 213 -11.91 17.11 8.84
CA PHE A 213 -11.52 18.47 8.44
C PHE A 213 -12.67 19.18 7.71
N GLU A 214 -13.47 18.49 6.93
CA GLU A 214 -14.67 19.05 6.29
C GLU A 214 -15.72 19.48 7.34
N GLU A 215 -16.00 18.68 8.36
CA GLU A 215 -16.91 19.02 9.47
C GLU A 215 -16.41 20.25 10.27
N LYS A 216 -15.09 20.42 10.40
CA LYS A 216 -14.48 21.58 11.06
C LYS A 216 -14.29 22.79 10.13
N ASN A 217 -14.73 22.72 8.87
CA ASN A 217 -14.52 23.72 7.84
C ASN A 217 -13.03 24.10 7.61
N ILE A 218 -12.11 23.17 7.83
CA ILE A 218 -10.69 23.36 7.59
C ILE A 218 -10.38 23.02 6.14
N LYS A 219 -9.94 24.00 5.36
CA LYS A 219 -9.60 23.81 3.96
C LYS A 219 -8.27 23.07 3.81
N LEU A 220 -8.31 21.91 3.19
CA LEU A 220 -7.12 21.12 2.86
C LEU A 220 -6.44 21.71 1.62
N VAL A 221 -5.25 22.29 1.79
CA VAL A 221 -4.46 22.92 0.71
C VAL A 221 -3.15 22.17 0.52
N PRO A 222 -3.02 21.35 -0.56
CA PRO A 222 -1.81 20.59 -0.83
C PRO A 222 -0.59 21.44 -1.19
N TYR A 223 0.61 20.92 -0.99
CA TYR A 223 1.89 21.62 -1.21
C TYR A 223 2.06 22.24 -2.59
N TYR A 224 1.52 21.61 -3.65
CA TYR A 224 1.68 22.13 -5.03
C TYR A 224 1.02 23.49 -5.24
N MET A 225 0.01 23.84 -4.43
CA MET A 225 -0.72 25.11 -4.54
C MET A 225 0.04 26.28 -3.89
N ILE A 226 1.00 26.03 -3.03
CA ILE A 226 1.55 27.03 -2.12
C ILE A 226 2.87 27.58 -2.67
N ALA A 227 2.90 28.91 -2.92
CA ALA A 227 4.12 29.63 -3.26
C ALA A 227 4.88 30.11 -2.02
N SER A 228 4.16 30.67 -1.05
CA SER A 228 4.70 31.12 0.23
C SER A 228 3.62 31.08 1.31
N LYS A 229 4.03 30.95 2.56
CA LYS A 229 3.17 31.01 3.72
C LYS A 229 3.76 31.94 4.78
N GLU A 230 2.91 32.50 5.61
CA GLU A 230 3.28 33.27 6.80
C GLU A 230 2.97 32.46 8.04
N GLN A 231 3.73 32.66 9.09
CA GLN A 231 3.44 32.05 10.38
C GLN A 231 2.21 32.72 10.99
N VAL A 232 1.24 31.93 11.41
CA VAL A 232 0.03 32.40 12.09
C VAL A 232 -0.05 31.74 13.47
N LYS A 233 -0.85 32.34 14.37
CA LYS A 233 -1.10 31.74 15.68
C LYS A 233 -2.00 30.50 15.52
N GLU A 234 -2.02 29.69 16.56
CA GLU A 234 -2.84 28.49 16.60
C GLU A 234 -4.30 28.79 16.28
N SER A 235 -4.88 27.96 15.41
CA SER A 235 -6.28 28.06 14.94
C SER A 235 -6.65 29.36 14.23
N GLU A 236 -5.69 30.27 13.97
CA GLU A 236 -5.95 31.43 13.10
C GLU A 236 -6.01 31.00 11.62
N PRO A 237 -6.78 31.74 10.79
CA PRO A 237 -6.83 31.46 9.35
C PRO A 237 -5.44 31.54 8.70
N ALA A 238 -5.11 30.55 7.89
CA ALA A 238 -3.83 30.49 7.17
C ALA A 238 -3.64 31.70 6.26
N ARG A 239 -2.43 32.27 6.29
CA ARG A 239 -2.01 33.35 5.38
C ARG A 239 -0.98 32.78 4.41
N TRP A 240 -1.40 32.56 3.18
CA TRP A 240 -0.55 31.97 2.16
C TRP A 240 -0.83 32.55 0.78
N LYS A 241 0.13 32.42 -0.13
CA LYS A 241 -0.01 32.84 -1.51
C LYS A 241 -0.06 31.63 -2.43
N GLU A 242 -0.98 31.66 -3.36
CA GLU A 242 -1.10 30.62 -4.37
C GLU A 242 0.04 30.71 -5.40
N ARG A 243 0.49 29.57 -5.87
CA ARG A 243 1.52 29.47 -6.90
C ARG A 243 0.93 29.85 -8.26
N SER A 244 1.59 30.75 -9.00
CA SER A 244 1.09 31.30 -10.27
C SER A 244 1.23 30.35 -11.46
N ASN A 245 2.10 29.35 -11.39
CA ASN A 245 2.42 28.44 -12.53
C ASN A 245 1.76 27.07 -12.37
N ILE A 246 0.57 27.02 -11.80
CA ILE A 246 -0.21 25.77 -11.72
C ILE A 246 -0.92 25.60 -13.06
N PRO A 247 -0.83 24.40 -13.70
CA PRO A 247 -1.60 24.12 -14.92
C PRO A 247 -3.10 24.25 -14.69
N ASP A 248 -3.83 24.85 -15.65
CA ASP A 248 -5.26 25.15 -15.48
C ASP A 248 -6.15 23.92 -15.41
N ASN A 249 -5.81 22.86 -16.16
CA ASN A 249 -6.65 21.67 -16.32
C ASN A 249 -6.14 20.48 -15.49
N LEU A 250 -5.95 20.67 -14.19
CA LEU A 250 -5.64 19.56 -13.28
C LEU A 250 -6.86 18.69 -13.04
N THR A 251 -6.71 17.39 -13.24
CA THR A 251 -7.79 16.41 -13.08
C THR A 251 -8.19 16.17 -11.64
N SER A 252 -9.40 15.66 -11.43
CA SER A 252 -9.90 15.32 -10.09
C SER A 252 -9.12 14.17 -9.47
N SER A 253 -8.70 13.18 -10.26
CA SER A 253 -7.92 12.03 -9.81
C SER A 253 -6.58 12.50 -9.24
N TRP A 254 -5.89 13.39 -9.94
CA TRP A 254 -4.62 13.92 -9.50
C TRP A 254 -4.76 14.82 -8.25
N LYS A 255 -5.75 15.74 -8.23
CA LYS A 255 -6.02 16.59 -7.06
C LYS A 255 -6.33 15.76 -5.81
N ASN A 256 -7.15 14.73 -5.95
CA ASN A 256 -7.47 13.81 -4.86
C ASN A 256 -6.24 13.05 -4.35
N TYR A 257 -5.35 12.61 -5.24
CA TYR A 257 -4.09 11.99 -4.87
C TYR A 257 -3.21 12.94 -4.04
N MET A 258 -3.07 14.21 -4.45
CA MET A 258 -2.27 15.18 -3.71
C MET A 258 -2.84 15.51 -2.31
N VAL A 259 -4.17 15.55 -2.17
CA VAL A 259 -4.82 15.67 -0.85
C VAL A 259 -4.57 14.42 -0.02
N LYS A 260 -4.65 13.23 -0.62
CA LYS A 260 -4.39 11.96 0.06
C LYS A 260 -2.95 11.90 0.59
N GLU A 261 -1.96 12.33 -0.20
CA GLU A 261 -0.56 12.40 0.22
C GLU A 261 -0.36 13.32 1.45
N MET A 262 -1.00 14.49 1.44
CA MET A 262 -0.97 15.40 2.59
C MET A 262 -1.60 14.77 3.84
N LEU A 263 -2.72 14.05 3.67
CA LEU A 263 -3.37 13.35 4.78
C LEU A 263 -2.58 12.13 5.27
N GLN A 264 -1.75 11.51 4.41
CA GLN A 264 -0.81 10.46 4.84
C GLN A 264 0.25 11.03 5.81
N ASP A 265 0.78 12.21 5.50
CA ASP A 265 1.69 12.91 6.40
C ASP A 265 1.03 13.25 7.73
N PHE A 266 -0.18 13.82 7.69
CA PHE A 266 -0.98 14.10 8.90
C PHE A 266 -1.20 12.83 9.74
N LYS A 267 -1.59 11.73 9.13
CA LYS A 267 -1.81 10.45 9.84
C LYS A 267 -0.56 9.96 10.56
N ALA A 268 0.59 10.04 9.87
CA ALA A 268 1.86 9.58 10.42
C ALA A 268 2.35 10.47 11.58
N ALA A 269 2.12 11.78 11.48
CA ALA A 269 2.59 12.76 12.45
C ALA A 269 1.69 12.91 13.69
N ALA A 270 0.36 12.83 13.51
CA ALA A 270 -0.58 13.26 14.52
C ALA A 270 -1.45 12.16 15.14
N LEU A 271 -1.77 11.08 14.38
CA LEU A 271 -2.70 10.08 14.89
C LEU A 271 -2.05 9.08 15.84
N GLN A 272 -2.83 8.66 16.81
CA GLN A 272 -2.44 7.64 17.79
C GLN A 272 -3.64 6.80 18.20
N VAL A 273 -3.49 5.50 18.18
CA VAL A 273 -4.49 4.56 18.75
C VAL A 273 -4.32 4.55 20.27
N GLY A 274 -5.42 4.67 21.00
CA GLY A 274 -5.44 4.47 22.45
C GLY A 274 -5.16 3.01 22.81
N ASP A 275 -4.53 2.77 23.95
CA ASP A 275 -4.25 1.42 24.44
C ASP A 275 -5.51 0.66 24.90
N SER A 276 -6.61 1.38 25.10
CA SER A 276 -7.94 0.86 25.45
C SER A 276 -9.02 1.49 24.54
N ALA A 277 -10.27 1.04 24.64
CA ALA A 277 -11.40 1.65 23.97
C ALA A 277 -11.45 3.16 24.25
N PHE A 278 -11.82 3.93 23.22
CA PHE A 278 -11.80 5.38 23.31
C PHE A 278 -12.67 5.89 24.48
N ASN A 279 -12.04 6.68 25.34
CA ASN A 279 -12.71 7.41 26.39
C ASN A 279 -12.32 8.89 26.27
N LYS A 280 -13.31 9.75 26.08
CA LYS A 280 -13.10 11.18 25.83
C LYS A 280 -12.37 11.87 26.99
N GLU A 281 -12.75 11.60 28.24
CA GLU A 281 -12.15 12.23 29.42
C GLU A 281 -10.67 11.88 29.55
N ILE A 282 -10.32 10.61 29.29
CA ILE A 282 -8.93 10.14 29.32
C ILE A 282 -8.16 10.79 28.16
N ALA A 283 -8.74 10.81 26.96
CA ALA A 283 -8.08 11.36 25.76
C ALA A 283 -7.85 12.88 25.89
N GLU A 284 -8.75 13.63 26.52
CA GLU A 284 -8.59 15.07 26.80
C GLU A 284 -7.53 15.35 27.87
N SER A 285 -7.24 14.40 28.74
CA SER A 285 -6.17 14.54 29.75
C SER A 285 -4.76 14.26 29.20
N MET A 286 -4.67 13.69 28.00
CA MET A 286 -3.39 13.41 27.35
C MET A 286 -2.78 14.69 26.73
N PRO A 287 -1.44 14.76 26.63
CA PRO A 287 -0.79 15.89 25.97
C PRO A 287 -1.27 16.08 24.53
N SER A 288 -1.50 17.34 24.13
CA SER A 288 -1.80 17.68 22.75
C SER A 288 -0.59 17.46 21.83
N ILE A 289 -0.86 17.27 20.55
CA ILE A 289 0.16 17.27 19.50
C ILE A 289 -0.13 18.44 18.56
N HIS A 290 0.88 19.28 18.38
CA HIS A 290 0.84 20.37 17.42
C HIS A 290 1.05 19.85 16.01
N TYR A 291 0.17 20.24 15.05
CA TYR A 291 0.32 19.94 13.65
C TYR A 291 0.14 21.20 12.81
N GLU A 292 1.10 21.45 11.92
CA GLU A 292 1.05 22.55 10.95
C GLU A 292 0.84 22.00 9.54
N PHE A 293 -0.21 22.48 8.89
CA PHE A 293 -0.52 22.16 7.49
C PHE A 293 0.42 22.88 6.52
N PRO A 294 0.53 22.38 5.26
CA PRO A 294 1.39 23.00 4.25
C PRO A 294 1.16 24.49 4.04
N ASN A 295 -0.07 24.97 4.17
CA ASN A 295 -0.45 26.39 4.02
C ASN A 295 -0.18 27.26 5.26
N GLY A 296 0.37 26.69 6.34
CA GLY A 296 0.66 27.38 7.60
C GLY A 296 -0.48 27.38 8.61
N TYR A 297 -1.67 26.86 8.26
CA TYR A 297 -2.69 26.62 9.27
C TYR A 297 -2.16 25.57 10.27
N ASN A 298 -2.30 25.86 11.54
CA ASN A 298 -1.83 24.96 12.57
C ASN A 298 -2.87 24.80 13.68
N MET A 299 -2.86 23.66 14.33
CA MET A 299 -3.78 23.31 15.41
C MET A 299 -3.18 22.32 16.38
N ASP A 300 -3.63 22.37 17.60
CA ASP A 300 -3.34 21.37 18.60
C ASP A 300 -4.43 20.30 18.62
N LEU A 301 -4.01 19.05 18.50
CA LEU A 301 -4.87 17.88 18.49
C LEU A 301 -4.83 17.21 19.88
N THR A 302 -5.97 17.06 20.50
CA THR A 302 -6.14 16.38 21.80
C THR A 302 -6.85 15.04 21.62
N SER A 303 -8.13 14.96 21.95
CA SER A 303 -8.94 13.73 21.88
C SER A 303 -9.17 13.23 20.45
N ASP A 304 -9.26 14.14 19.46
CA ASP A 304 -9.55 13.79 18.08
C ASP A 304 -8.49 12.90 17.44
N ARG A 305 -7.21 13.05 17.84
CA ARG A 305 -6.11 12.21 17.34
C ARG A 305 -6.21 10.74 17.77
N PHE A 306 -6.96 10.45 18.83
CA PHE A 306 -7.28 9.10 19.28
C PHE A 306 -8.61 8.59 18.69
N LEU A 307 -9.60 9.47 18.52
CA LEU A 307 -10.92 9.11 18.03
C LEU A 307 -10.87 8.61 16.57
N ILE A 308 -10.13 9.29 15.71
CA ILE A 308 -10.07 8.94 14.28
C ILE A 308 -9.56 7.50 14.07
N PRO A 309 -8.43 7.07 14.61
CA PRO A 309 -7.92 5.72 14.40
C PRO A 309 -8.62 4.65 15.27
N GLU A 310 -9.40 5.03 16.31
CA GLU A 310 -10.25 4.10 17.07
C GLU A 310 -11.17 3.31 16.14
N ALA A 311 -11.60 3.92 15.05
CA ALA A 311 -12.40 3.31 14.02
C ALA A 311 -11.84 1.99 13.42
N LEU A 312 -10.55 1.73 13.57
CA LEU A 312 -9.93 0.44 13.19
C LEU A 312 -10.28 -0.69 14.16
N PHE A 313 -10.59 -0.37 15.41
CA PHE A 313 -10.84 -1.34 16.48
C PHE A 313 -12.31 -1.39 16.90
N ASP A 314 -12.97 -0.23 16.94
CA ASP A 314 -14.39 -0.07 17.26
C ASP A 314 -15.11 0.78 16.21
N THR A 315 -15.91 0.11 15.38
CA THR A 315 -16.67 0.75 14.31
C THR A 315 -17.95 1.44 14.80
N SER A 316 -18.36 1.25 16.04
CA SER A 316 -19.56 1.85 16.62
C SER A 316 -19.49 3.38 16.71
N GLN A 317 -18.28 3.91 16.75
CA GLN A 317 -18.02 5.36 16.82
C GLN A 317 -18.15 6.07 15.47
N ILE A 318 -18.32 5.33 14.37
CA ILE A 318 -18.35 5.90 13.01
C ILE A 318 -19.78 6.20 12.60
N LYS A 319 -20.06 7.47 12.35
CA LYS A 319 -21.37 7.89 11.85
C LYS A 319 -21.65 7.31 10.46
N GLY A 320 -22.78 6.63 10.30
CA GLY A 320 -23.22 6.11 9.00
C GLY A 320 -22.51 4.86 8.53
N PHE A 321 -21.65 4.25 9.35
CA PHE A 321 -20.99 2.98 9.02
C PHE A 321 -21.80 1.78 9.55
N ASN A 322 -21.83 0.70 8.77
CA ASN A 322 -22.56 -0.49 9.15
C ASN A 322 -21.83 -1.23 10.28
N SER A 323 -22.51 -1.48 11.41
CA SER A 323 -21.98 -2.17 12.59
C SER A 323 -21.53 -3.63 12.35
N THR A 324 -21.72 -4.16 11.14
CA THR A 324 -21.31 -5.52 10.77
C THR A 324 -19.85 -5.65 10.38
N VAL A 325 -19.13 -4.53 10.18
CA VAL A 325 -17.71 -4.56 9.81
C VAL A 325 -16.85 -4.86 11.04
N MET A 326 -16.05 -5.89 10.93
CA MET A 326 -15.18 -6.35 12.02
C MET A 326 -13.92 -5.48 12.15
N GLY A 327 -13.59 -5.08 13.39
CA GLY A 327 -12.33 -4.42 13.75
C GLY A 327 -11.13 -5.37 13.76
N MET A 328 -9.94 -4.81 13.97
CA MET A 328 -8.65 -5.54 13.83
C MET A 328 -8.57 -6.80 14.69
N SER A 329 -8.92 -6.73 15.96
CA SER A 329 -8.90 -7.89 16.85
C SER A 329 -9.95 -8.94 16.48
N GLN A 330 -11.11 -8.49 15.98
CA GLN A 330 -12.19 -9.38 15.59
C GLN A 330 -11.86 -10.20 14.34
N ILE A 331 -11.22 -9.61 13.32
CA ILE A 331 -10.82 -10.36 12.12
C ILE A 331 -9.79 -11.44 12.43
N VAL A 332 -8.86 -11.18 13.37
CA VAL A 332 -7.88 -12.17 13.80
C VAL A 332 -8.57 -13.33 14.52
N THR A 333 -9.44 -13.05 15.48
CA THR A 333 -10.17 -14.09 16.24
C THR A 333 -11.12 -14.85 15.34
N ALA A 334 -11.81 -14.19 14.42
CA ALA A 334 -12.70 -14.83 13.45
C ALA A 334 -11.91 -15.79 12.52
N SER A 335 -10.78 -15.34 11.99
CA SER A 335 -9.92 -16.15 11.13
C SER A 335 -9.44 -17.42 11.85
N ILE A 336 -8.96 -17.30 13.09
CA ILE A 336 -8.57 -18.45 13.91
C ILE A 336 -9.78 -19.36 14.15
N GLY A 337 -10.95 -18.79 14.43
CA GLY A 337 -12.19 -19.53 14.67
C GLY A 337 -12.69 -20.34 13.46
N LEU A 338 -12.34 -19.96 12.25
CA LEU A 338 -12.67 -20.66 11.00
C LEU A 338 -11.70 -21.81 10.68
N CYS A 339 -10.55 -21.92 11.37
CA CYS A 339 -9.61 -23.00 11.19
C CYS A 339 -10.08 -24.28 11.88
N ASP A 340 -9.53 -25.43 11.49
CA ASP A 340 -9.76 -26.71 12.14
C ASP A 340 -9.27 -26.70 13.60
N VAL A 341 -9.94 -27.44 14.49
CA VAL A 341 -9.68 -27.43 15.94
C VAL A 341 -8.23 -27.79 16.27
N GLU A 342 -7.63 -28.72 15.53
CA GLU A 342 -6.26 -29.18 15.72
C GLU A 342 -5.24 -28.05 15.48
N ILE A 343 -5.46 -27.23 14.47
CA ILE A 343 -4.55 -26.13 14.09
C ILE A 343 -4.83 -24.88 14.93
N ARG A 344 -6.07 -24.68 15.34
CA ARG A 344 -6.53 -23.51 16.09
C ARG A 344 -5.76 -23.23 17.37
N THR A 345 -5.21 -24.27 17.99
CA THR A 345 -4.45 -24.16 19.25
C THR A 345 -3.06 -23.57 19.07
N SER A 346 -2.44 -23.75 17.88
CA SER A 346 -1.08 -23.29 17.58
C SER A 346 -1.04 -21.83 17.05
N LEU A 347 -2.09 -21.39 16.35
CA LEU A 347 -2.14 -20.11 15.66
C LEU A 347 -2.03 -18.87 16.58
N PRO A 348 -2.69 -18.82 17.75
CA PRO A 348 -2.59 -17.63 18.65
C PRO A 348 -1.16 -17.34 19.10
N GLY A 349 -0.30 -18.35 19.23
CA GLY A 349 1.11 -18.19 19.61
C GLY A 349 1.98 -17.50 18.56
N SER A 350 1.43 -17.19 17.38
CA SER A 350 2.17 -16.56 16.28
C SER A 350 1.22 -15.68 15.43
N VAL A 351 0.86 -14.50 15.93
CA VAL A 351 0.13 -13.48 15.17
C VAL A 351 1.12 -12.48 14.62
N ILE A 352 1.37 -12.56 13.33
CA ILE A 352 2.35 -11.73 12.61
C ILE A 352 1.65 -10.47 12.14
N VAL A 353 2.16 -9.28 12.55
CA VAL A 353 1.57 -7.98 12.24
C VAL A 353 2.41 -7.28 11.18
N THR A 354 1.80 -6.98 10.03
CA THR A 354 2.44 -6.34 8.88
C THR A 354 1.54 -5.29 8.23
N GLY A 355 2.09 -4.55 7.27
CA GLY A 355 1.40 -3.51 6.54
C GLY A 355 1.59 -2.10 7.11
N GLY A 356 1.63 -1.11 6.21
CA GLY A 356 1.95 0.27 6.56
C GLY A 356 0.96 0.95 7.52
N ASN A 357 -0.31 0.54 7.52
CA ASN A 357 -1.32 1.09 8.42
C ASN A 357 -1.10 0.69 9.90
N THR A 358 -0.40 -0.43 10.14
CA THR A 358 -0.04 -0.87 11.50
C THR A 358 1.02 -0.01 12.17
N LEU A 359 1.62 0.93 11.43
CA LEU A 359 2.62 1.87 11.95
C LEU A 359 2.02 3.07 12.69
N ILE A 360 0.69 3.22 12.70
CA ILE A 360 0.04 4.22 13.57
C ILE A 360 0.43 3.92 15.01
N ASN A 361 0.90 4.94 15.71
CA ASN A 361 1.32 4.82 17.11
C ASN A 361 0.23 4.18 17.98
N GLY A 362 0.59 3.25 18.86
CA GLY A 362 -0.35 2.54 19.74
C GLY A 362 -1.13 1.39 19.08
N PHE A 363 -1.00 1.18 17.76
CA PHE A 363 -1.75 0.14 17.06
C PHE A 363 -1.46 -1.27 17.61
N THR A 364 -0.21 -1.60 17.79
CA THR A 364 0.23 -2.94 18.21
C THR A 364 -0.08 -3.20 19.69
N GLU A 365 0.05 -2.20 20.52
CA GLU A 365 -0.28 -2.23 21.95
C GLU A 365 -1.77 -2.48 22.15
N ARG A 366 -2.61 -1.75 21.41
CA ARG A 366 -4.06 -1.94 21.44
C ARG A 366 -4.47 -3.30 20.91
N LEU A 367 -3.90 -3.74 19.80
CA LEU A 367 -4.18 -5.07 19.24
C LEU A 367 -3.84 -6.18 20.25
N ASN A 368 -2.67 -6.10 20.87
CA ASN A 368 -2.25 -7.06 21.89
C ASN A 368 -3.21 -7.11 23.08
N ARG A 369 -3.61 -5.95 23.58
CA ARG A 369 -4.57 -5.84 24.69
C ARG A 369 -5.93 -6.43 24.33
N ASP A 370 -6.48 -6.04 23.18
CA ASP A 370 -7.78 -6.53 22.72
C ASP A 370 -7.80 -8.05 22.53
N LEU A 371 -6.76 -8.61 21.90
CA LEU A 371 -6.65 -10.06 21.72
C LEU A 371 -6.50 -10.79 23.05
N THR A 372 -5.74 -10.26 23.99
CA THR A 372 -5.54 -10.87 25.32
C THR A 372 -6.80 -10.81 26.17
N THR A 373 -7.57 -9.71 26.09
CA THR A 373 -8.75 -9.47 26.93
C THR A 373 -9.97 -10.24 26.45
N LYS A 374 -10.12 -10.40 25.12
CA LYS A 374 -11.30 -10.99 24.48
C LYS A 374 -11.24 -12.51 24.34
N THR A 375 -10.17 -13.13 24.78
CA THR A 375 -9.93 -14.58 24.62
C THR A 375 -9.83 -15.34 25.92
N PRO A 376 -10.24 -16.62 25.93
CA PRO A 376 -10.05 -17.49 27.09
C PRO A 376 -8.58 -17.55 27.55
N ALA A 377 -8.36 -17.60 28.84
CA ALA A 377 -7.00 -17.67 29.42
C ALA A 377 -6.16 -18.88 28.95
N SER A 378 -6.81 -19.88 28.38
CA SER A 378 -6.17 -21.06 27.77
C SER A 378 -5.48 -20.76 26.43
N MET A 379 -5.86 -19.68 25.74
CA MET A 379 -5.25 -19.24 24.48
C MET A 379 -4.32 -18.05 24.74
N ARG A 380 -3.02 -18.28 24.68
CA ARG A 380 -2.02 -17.21 24.84
C ARG A 380 -1.68 -16.64 23.47
N TYR A 381 -2.06 -15.38 23.25
CA TYR A 381 -1.65 -14.63 22.05
C TYR A 381 -0.21 -14.16 22.18
N LYS A 382 0.52 -14.30 21.09
CA LYS A 382 1.85 -13.72 20.94
C LYS A 382 1.90 -12.97 19.60
N LEU A 383 2.05 -11.66 19.68
CA LEU A 383 2.30 -10.84 18.49
C LEU A 383 3.77 -10.96 18.07
N ILE A 384 3.96 -11.17 16.78
CA ILE A 384 5.26 -11.11 16.11
C ILE A 384 5.25 -9.83 15.30
N ILE A 385 6.05 -8.88 15.76
CA ILE A 385 6.07 -7.53 15.21
C ILE A 385 7.51 -7.24 14.77
N PRO A 386 7.77 -7.01 13.47
CA PRO A 386 9.07 -6.54 13.02
C PRO A 386 9.46 -5.24 13.72
N ASN A 387 10.71 -5.13 14.14
CA ASN A 387 11.20 -3.97 14.89
C ASN A 387 11.29 -2.70 14.03
N SER A 388 11.66 -2.88 12.76
CA SER A 388 11.81 -1.79 11.80
C SER A 388 10.49 -1.49 11.09
N SER A 389 10.19 -0.21 10.86
CA SER A 389 9.08 0.23 10.01
C SER A 389 9.24 -0.23 8.56
N ILE A 390 10.48 -0.37 8.09
CA ILE A 390 10.81 -0.89 6.77
C ILE A 390 10.44 -2.37 6.67
N GLU A 391 10.90 -3.19 7.61
CA GLU A 391 10.55 -4.61 7.67
C GLU A 391 9.04 -4.84 7.73
N ARG A 392 8.32 -4.00 8.47
CA ARG A 392 6.86 -4.07 8.58
C ARG A 392 6.15 -3.71 7.27
N ARG A 393 6.68 -2.74 6.52
CA ARG A 393 6.13 -2.34 5.22
C ARG A 393 6.47 -3.32 4.10
N TYR A 394 7.68 -3.89 4.14
CA TYR A 394 8.23 -4.71 3.05
C TYR A 394 8.21 -6.20 3.37
N SER A 395 7.48 -6.62 4.40
CA SER A 395 7.45 -8.00 4.89
C SER A 395 7.24 -9.05 3.79
N PRO A 396 6.26 -8.91 2.85
CA PRO A 396 6.12 -9.85 1.76
C PRO A 396 7.34 -9.87 0.83
N TRP A 397 7.89 -8.71 0.48
CA TRP A 397 9.06 -8.63 -0.39
C TRP A 397 10.29 -9.26 0.27
N ILE A 398 10.55 -8.97 1.55
CA ILE A 398 11.66 -9.54 2.32
C ILE A 398 11.53 -11.06 2.39
N GLY A 399 10.34 -11.57 2.69
CA GLY A 399 10.09 -13.01 2.69
C GLY A 399 10.32 -13.65 1.32
N GLY A 400 9.97 -12.95 0.26
CA GLY A 400 10.26 -13.35 -1.12
C GLY A 400 11.76 -13.36 -1.42
N SER A 401 12.49 -12.33 -0.96
CA SER A 401 13.95 -12.23 -1.08
C SER A 401 14.66 -13.41 -0.38
N ILE A 402 14.26 -13.71 0.85
CA ILE A 402 14.78 -14.85 1.60
C ILE A 402 14.47 -16.16 0.85
N LEU A 403 13.21 -16.37 0.46
CA LEU A 403 12.80 -17.63 -0.18
C LEU A 403 13.51 -17.85 -1.52
N ALA A 404 13.59 -16.82 -2.36
CA ALA A 404 14.22 -16.91 -3.67
C ALA A 404 15.76 -17.03 -3.62
N SER A 405 16.39 -16.72 -2.48
CA SER A 405 17.83 -16.94 -2.27
C SER A 405 18.18 -18.35 -1.80
N LEU A 406 17.17 -19.17 -1.43
CA LEU A 406 17.37 -20.55 -1.00
C LEU A 406 17.31 -21.57 -2.17
N VAL A 407 16.89 -21.11 -3.34
CA VAL A 407 16.76 -21.89 -4.56
C VAL A 407 17.90 -21.56 -5.51
#